data_9cc8bb5fbcc460195bf4bd6e6fd5558d
#
_entry.id   9cc8bb5fbcc460195bf4bd6e6fd5558d
#
_cell.length_a   1.000
_cell.length_b   1.000
_cell.length_c   1.000
_cell.angle_alpha   90.00
_cell.angle_beta   90.00
_cell.angle_gamma   90.00
#
_symmetry.space_group_name_H-M   'P 1'
#
loop_
_entity.id
_entity.type
_entity.pdbx_description
1 polymer ?
#
loop_
_entity_poly.entity_id
_entity_poly.type
_entity_poly.pdbx_seq_one_letter_code
_entity_poly.pdbx_strand_id
1 'polypeptide(L)'
;MRRRLTLIGVMMMHRGDADGMLCGTFGTHALHLNYVDQVIGLRPGVKNYYAMNVLLLPKRTVYICDTYVNFDPSAEQVAEMALLAAEEIRRFGIVPKAALLSHSSFGTSDQPTARKMREALALIQERAPELEIDGEMHGD
;
A
#
# COMPACT_ATOMS: atom_id res chain seq x y z
N MET A 1 9.08 28.08 18.91
CA MET A 1 9.44 27.59 17.57
C MET A 1 9.11 26.10 17.49
N ARG A 2 8.07 25.67 16.76
CA ARG A 2 7.77 24.22 16.61
C ARG A 2 8.86 23.59 15.75
N ARG A 3 9.62 22.67 16.33
CA ARG A 3 10.62 21.90 15.59
C ARG A 3 9.88 21.00 14.58
N ARG A 4 10.17 21.16 13.30
CA ARG A 4 9.62 20.30 12.22
C ARG A 4 10.47 19.04 12.09
N LEU A 5 10.41 18.17 13.12
CA LEU A 5 11.28 16.99 13.22
C LEU A 5 11.15 16.05 12.03
N THR A 6 9.92 15.84 11.54
CA THR A 6 9.70 15.03 10.33
C THR A 6 10.40 15.62 9.12
N LEU A 7 10.34 16.93 8.91
CA LEU A 7 11.04 17.57 7.81
C LEU A 7 12.56 17.37 7.90
N ILE A 8 13.12 17.48 9.11
CA ILE A 8 14.56 17.24 9.34
C ILE A 8 14.91 15.79 8.98
N GLY A 9 14.14 14.81 9.46
CA GLY A 9 14.38 13.40 9.16
C GLY A 9 14.28 13.08 7.67
N VAL A 10 13.29 13.65 6.98
CA VAL A 10 13.12 13.46 5.52
C VAL A 10 14.30 14.08 4.75
N MET A 11 14.80 15.23 5.18
CA MET A 11 16.01 15.86 4.59
C MET A 11 17.26 15.00 4.81
N MET A 12 17.42 14.36 5.97
CA MET A 12 18.53 13.43 6.22
C MET A 12 18.47 12.23 5.28
N MET A 13 17.28 11.65 5.09
CA MET A 13 17.08 10.56 4.12
C MET A 13 17.41 11.02 2.69
N HIS A 14 16.91 12.18 2.28
CA HIS A 14 17.17 12.74 0.94
C HIS A 14 18.66 12.95 0.66
N ARG A 15 19.44 13.30 1.68
CA ARG A 15 20.89 13.45 1.60
C ARG A 15 21.69 12.15 1.70
N GLY A 16 21.04 11.05 2.02
CA GLY A 16 21.70 9.76 2.29
C GLY A 16 22.38 9.68 3.67
N ASP A 17 22.03 10.58 4.58
CA ASP A 17 22.52 10.56 5.97
C ASP A 17 21.79 9.51 6.84
N ALA A 18 20.70 8.91 6.32
CA ALA A 18 19.91 7.87 6.95
C ALA A 18 19.22 6.99 5.90
N ASP A 19 19.06 5.69 6.20
CA ASP A 19 18.42 4.70 5.31
C ASP A 19 16.90 4.59 5.52
N GLY A 20 16.39 5.10 6.62
CA GLY A 20 14.97 5.06 6.97
C GLY A 20 14.63 6.06 8.06
N MET A 21 13.33 6.30 8.25
CA MET A 21 12.84 7.24 9.24
C MET A 21 11.58 6.70 9.92
N LEU A 22 11.56 6.79 11.25
CA LEU A 22 10.34 6.66 12.03
C LEU A 22 9.86 8.05 12.44
N CYS A 23 8.62 8.39 12.12
CA CYS A 23 8.03 9.67 12.47
C CYS A 23 6.60 9.49 12.99
N GLY A 24 6.16 10.46 13.79
CA GLY A 24 4.80 10.43 14.35
C GLY A 24 4.71 11.15 15.68
N THR A 25 3.80 10.65 16.56
CA THR A 25 3.44 11.14 17.89
C THR A 25 2.70 12.50 17.86
N PHE A 26 3.21 13.50 17.14
CA PHE A 26 2.61 14.83 17.07
C PHE A 26 2.33 15.23 15.64
N GLY A 27 1.10 15.62 15.36
CA GLY A 27 0.62 16.01 14.04
C GLY A 27 -0.28 14.97 13.41
N THR A 28 -0.81 15.29 12.24
CA THR A 28 -1.64 14.37 11.46
C THR A 28 -0.77 13.55 10.50
N HIS A 29 -1.23 12.37 10.13
CA HIS A 29 -0.59 11.56 9.10
C HIS A 29 -0.36 12.37 7.80
N ALA A 30 -1.37 13.11 7.35
CA ALA A 30 -1.29 13.95 6.16
C ALA A 30 -0.17 14.98 6.23
N LEU A 31 0.09 15.57 7.41
CA LEU A 31 1.20 16.51 7.60
C LEU A 31 2.57 15.83 7.42
N HIS A 32 2.73 14.62 7.96
CA HIS A 32 3.97 13.87 7.82
C HIS A 32 4.20 13.44 6.36
N LEU A 33 3.16 12.92 5.71
CA LEU A 33 3.21 12.53 4.30
C LEU A 33 3.52 13.72 3.38
N ASN A 34 2.97 14.90 3.67
CA ASN A 34 3.27 16.12 2.89
C ASN A 34 4.76 16.50 2.95
N TYR A 35 5.47 16.29 4.05
CA TYR A 35 6.92 16.50 4.10
C TYR A 35 7.69 15.48 3.27
N VAL A 36 7.24 14.22 3.26
CA VAL A 36 7.82 13.18 2.40
C VAL A 36 7.62 13.54 0.93
N ASP A 37 6.41 13.94 0.57
CA ASP A 37 6.07 14.36 -0.80
C ASP A 37 6.93 15.53 -1.30
N GLN A 38 7.08 16.57 -0.48
CA GLN A 38 7.82 17.78 -0.85
C GLN A 38 9.33 17.56 -1.01
N VAL A 39 9.93 16.59 -0.33
CA VAL A 39 11.38 16.41 -0.28
C VAL A 39 11.84 15.20 -1.07
N ILE A 40 11.17 14.08 -0.94
CA ILE A 40 11.51 12.81 -1.61
C ILE A 40 10.65 12.63 -2.85
N GLY A 41 9.33 12.84 -2.71
CA GLY A 41 8.36 12.64 -3.78
C GLY A 41 8.04 11.18 -4.04
N LEU A 42 7.28 10.94 -5.12
CA LEU A 42 6.94 9.60 -5.59
C LEU A 42 8.10 8.98 -6.38
N ARG A 43 8.24 7.68 -6.26
CA ARG A 43 9.15 6.89 -7.10
C ARG A 43 8.74 7.00 -8.59
N PRO A 44 9.69 7.06 -9.54
CA PRO A 44 9.36 7.08 -10.96
C PRO A 44 8.40 5.94 -11.35
N GLY A 45 7.34 6.29 -12.08
CA GLY A 45 6.30 5.34 -12.52
C GLY A 45 5.18 5.07 -11.51
N VAL A 46 5.33 5.49 -10.25
CA VAL A 46 4.29 5.38 -9.22
C VAL A 46 3.42 6.64 -9.22
N LYS A 47 2.12 6.49 -9.12
CA LYS A 47 1.16 7.60 -9.22
C LYS A 47 0.61 8.06 -7.87
N ASN A 48 0.63 7.19 -6.85
CA ASN A 48 0.01 7.47 -5.56
C ASN A 48 0.85 6.94 -4.40
N TYR A 49 0.62 7.48 -3.21
CA TYR A 49 1.11 6.92 -1.96
C TYR A 49 0.15 5.87 -1.43
N TYR A 50 0.67 4.80 -0.87
CA TYR A 50 -0.08 3.73 -0.24
C TYR A 50 0.54 3.36 1.09
N ALA A 51 -0.28 2.91 2.05
CA ALA A 51 0.18 2.40 3.32
C ALA A 51 0.11 0.87 3.37
N MET A 52 1.14 0.25 3.90
CA MET A 52 1.16 -1.18 4.17
C MET A 52 1.42 -1.43 5.64
N ASN A 53 0.51 -2.12 6.31
CA ASN A 53 0.69 -2.60 7.66
C ASN A 53 1.16 -4.05 7.67
N VAL A 54 2.09 -4.36 8.56
CA VAL A 54 2.60 -5.72 8.76
C VAL A 54 2.14 -6.21 10.13
N LEU A 55 1.36 -7.28 10.13
CA LEU A 55 0.86 -7.94 11.33
C LEU A 55 1.68 -9.20 11.60
N LEU A 56 2.43 -9.17 12.68
CA LEU A 56 3.23 -10.31 13.13
C LEU A 56 2.38 -11.18 14.07
N LEU A 57 1.80 -12.24 13.53
CA LEU A 57 1.02 -13.21 14.28
C LEU A 57 1.88 -14.41 14.69
N PRO A 58 1.51 -15.19 15.74
CA PRO A 58 2.35 -16.27 16.25
C PRO A 58 2.79 -17.33 15.23
N LYS A 59 1.99 -17.53 14.17
CA LYS A 59 2.24 -18.58 13.15
C LYS A 59 2.36 -18.05 11.74
N ARG A 60 2.12 -16.76 11.51
CA ARG A 60 2.11 -16.16 10.16
C ARG A 60 2.31 -14.65 10.23
N THR A 61 2.83 -14.09 9.17
CA THR A 61 2.86 -12.64 8.92
C THR A 61 1.78 -12.30 7.90
N VAL A 62 1.01 -11.25 8.15
CA VAL A 62 -0.03 -10.75 7.25
C VAL A 62 0.29 -9.31 6.90
N TYR A 63 0.20 -8.98 5.62
CA TYR A 63 0.38 -7.64 5.08
C TYR A 63 -0.99 -7.10 4.66
N ILE A 64 -1.34 -5.88 5.06
CA ILE A 64 -2.63 -5.24 4.73
C ILE A 64 -2.35 -3.91 4.06
N CYS A 65 -2.95 -3.68 2.89
CA CYS A 65 -2.87 -2.46 2.08
C CYS A 65 -4.27 -2.11 1.52
N ASP A 66 -4.62 -0.89 1.34
CA ASP A 66 -4.18 0.36 1.95
C ASP A 66 -4.98 0.59 3.24
N THR A 67 -4.32 0.92 4.32
CA THR A 67 -5.02 0.96 5.61
C THR A 67 -5.62 2.34 5.92
N TYR A 68 -5.11 3.44 5.32
CA TYR A 68 -5.60 4.78 5.69
C TYR A 68 -5.15 5.95 4.78
N VAL A 69 -4.44 5.71 3.68
CA VAL A 69 -3.98 6.81 2.80
C VAL A 69 -5.04 7.18 1.77
N ASN A 70 -5.64 6.18 1.13
CA ASN A 70 -6.64 6.39 0.09
C ASN A 70 -8.02 5.94 0.58
N PHE A 71 -8.97 6.87 0.63
CA PHE A 71 -10.31 6.59 1.17
C PHE A 71 -11.13 5.68 0.23
N ASP A 72 -11.15 5.97 -1.06
CA ASP A 72 -11.88 5.18 -2.07
C ASP A 72 -11.03 5.03 -3.33
N PRO A 73 -10.02 4.12 -3.31
CA PRO A 73 -9.14 3.93 -4.45
C PRO A 73 -9.89 3.35 -5.64
N SER A 74 -9.52 3.77 -6.85
CA SER A 74 -10.01 3.17 -8.11
C SER A 74 -9.44 1.76 -8.32
N ALA A 75 -10.00 1.02 -9.29
CA ALA A 75 -9.46 -0.30 -9.67
C ALA A 75 -7.97 -0.23 -10.06
N GLU A 76 -7.57 0.80 -10.81
CA GLU A 76 -6.18 1.07 -11.17
C GLU A 76 -5.30 1.31 -9.93
N GLN A 77 -5.78 2.06 -8.95
CA GLN A 77 -5.05 2.32 -7.71
C GLN A 77 -4.94 1.07 -6.84
N VAL A 78 -5.98 0.24 -6.77
CA VAL A 78 -5.93 -1.05 -6.08
C VAL A 78 -4.91 -1.98 -6.76
N ALA A 79 -4.89 -2.01 -8.09
CA ALA A 79 -3.91 -2.80 -8.84
C ALA A 79 -2.48 -2.29 -8.60
N GLU A 80 -2.22 -0.99 -8.70
CA GLU A 80 -0.91 -0.40 -8.41
C GLU A 80 -0.45 -0.72 -6.98
N MET A 81 -1.33 -0.54 -6.00
CA MET A 81 -1.06 -0.86 -4.59
C MET A 81 -0.68 -2.33 -4.39
N ALA A 82 -1.43 -3.27 -4.97
CA ALA A 82 -1.15 -4.70 -4.84
C ALA A 82 0.21 -5.08 -5.44
N LEU A 83 0.56 -4.52 -6.60
CA LEU A 83 1.84 -4.75 -7.25
C LEU A 83 3.01 -4.17 -6.44
N LEU A 84 2.88 -2.97 -5.92
CA LEU A 84 3.88 -2.35 -5.05
C LEU A 84 4.05 -3.11 -3.73
N ALA A 85 2.95 -3.56 -3.13
CA ALA A 85 3.00 -4.39 -1.93
C ALA A 85 3.70 -5.73 -2.19
N ALA A 86 3.41 -6.38 -3.30
CA ALA A 86 4.08 -7.63 -3.70
C ALA A 86 5.60 -7.42 -3.91
N GLU A 87 6.00 -6.30 -4.49
CA GLU A 87 7.42 -5.93 -4.65
C GLU A 87 8.09 -5.79 -3.27
N GLU A 88 7.48 -5.05 -2.33
CA GLU A 88 8.05 -4.87 -1.00
C GLU A 88 8.11 -6.20 -0.20
N ILE A 89 7.11 -7.06 -0.31
CA ILE A 89 7.10 -8.37 0.34
C ILE A 89 8.26 -9.24 -0.19
N ARG A 90 8.54 -9.21 -1.49
CA ARG A 90 9.69 -9.92 -2.08
C ARG A 90 11.03 -9.43 -1.52
N ARG A 91 11.15 -8.15 -1.15
CA ARG A 91 12.36 -7.60 -0.50
C ARG A 91 12.64 -8.22 0.87
N PHE A 92 11.61 -8.72 1.55
CA PHE A 92 11.75 -9.53 2.78
C PHE A 92 12.09 -11.00 2.51
N GLY A 93 12.30 -11.39 1.25
CA GLY A 93 12.58 -12.78 0.87
C GLY A 93 11.35 -13.68 0.88
N ILE A 94 10.15 -13.12 0.89
CA ILE A 94 8.88 -13.83 0.96
C ILE A 94 8.25 -13.86 -0.44
N VAL A 95 7.72 -15.02 -0.84
CA VAL A 95 6.88 -15.13 -2.04
C VAL A 95 5.49 -14.60 -1.71
N PRO A 96 5.06 -13.48 -2.33
CA PRO A 96 3.78 -12.89 -2.02
C PRO A 96 2.62 -13.74 -2.54
N LYS A 97 1.59 -13.87 -1.71
CA LYS A 97 0.26 -14.36 -2.08
C LYS A 97 -0.75 -13.31 -1.64
N ALA A 98 -1.67 -12.94 -2.50
CA ALA A 98 -2.58 -11.84 -2.25
C ALA A 98 -4.05 -12.25 -2.39
N ALA A 99 -4.91 -11.56 -1.66
CA ALA A 99 -6.34 -11.66 -1.78
C ALA A 99 -6.96 -10.26 -1.85
N LEU A 100 -7.84 -10.03 -2.80
CA LEU A 100 -8.63 -8.81 -2.88
C LEU A 100 -9.90 -8.99 -2.05
N LEU A 101 -9.95 -8.28 -0.91
CA LEU A 101 -11.04 -8.43 0.05
C LEU A 101 -12.22 -7.51 -0.29
N SER A 102 -13.42 -8.05 -0.16
CA SER A 102 -14.68 -7.34 -0.38
C SER A 102 -15.79 -7.90 0.51
N HIS A 103 -16.95 -7.22 0.51
CA HIS A 103 -18.19 -7.77 1.05
C HIS A 103 -18.85 -8.81 0.13
N SER A 104 -18.25 -9.11 -1.01
CA SER A 104 -18.70 -10.07 -2.03
C SER A 104 -17.64 -11.14 -2.22
N SER A 105 -18.06 -12.33 -2.63
CA SER A 105 -17.17 -13.43 -2.99
C SER A 105 -17.46 -13.86 -4.43
N PHE A 106 -16.45 -13.72 -5.30
CA PHE A 106 -16.43 -14.25 -6.68
C PHE A 106 -17.68 -13.89 -7.50
N GLY A 107 -18.08 -12.62 -7.48
CA GLY A 107 -19.19 -12.11 -8.30
C GLY A 107 -20.59 -12.28 -7.69
N THR A 108 -20.70 -12.57 -6.41
CA THR A 108 -22.03 -12.68 -5.74
C THR A 108 -22.73 -11.33 -5.57
N SER A 109 -22.02 -10.21 -5.78
CA SER A 109 -22.58 -8.86 -5.74
C SER A 109 -22.16 -8.04 -6.97
N ASP A 110 -23.10 -7.26 -7.50
CA ASP A 110 -22.87 -6.29 -8.57
C ASP A 110 -22.71 -4.85 -8.08
N GLN A 111 -22.53 -4.66 -6.79
CA GLN A 111 -22.26 -3.34 -6.23
C GLN A 111 -20.95 -2.76 -6.81
N PRO A 112 -20.86 -1.43 -6.97
CA PRO A 112 -19.69 -0.79 -7.57
C PRO A 112 -18.36 -1.17 -6.90
N THR A 113 -18.38 -1.33 -5.58
CA THR A 113 -17.18 -1.71 -4.80
C THR A 113 -16.71 -3.13 -5.11
N ALA A 114 -17.63 -4.09 -5.33
CA ALA A 114 -17.29 -5.46 -5.72
C ALA A 114 -16.78 -5.52 -7.16
N ARG A 115 -17.45 -4.82 -8.08
CA ARG A 115 -16.99 -4.71 -9.49
C ARG A 115 -15.59 -4.11 -9.58
N LYS A 116 -15.34 -3.05 -8.82
CA LYS A 116 -14.01 -2.42 -8.73
C LYS A 116 -12.91 -3.43 -8.36
N MET A 117 -13.15 -4.33 -7.41
CA MET A 117 -12.17 -5.32 -7.01
C MET A 117 -11.92 -6.38 -8.11
N ARG A 118 -12.97 -6.78 -8.85
CA ARG A 118 -12.81 -7.68 -10.02
C ARG A 118 -12.03 -7.01 -11.16
N GLU A 119 -12.30 -5.74 -11.43
CA GLU A 119 -11.53 -4.96 -12.40
C GLU A 119 -10.06 -4.84 -11.97
N ALA A 120 -9.80 -4.59 -10.70
CA ALA A 120 -8.45 -4.56 -10.16
C ALA A 120 -7.73 -5.91 -10.31
N LEU A 121 -8.43 -7.03 -10.03
CA LEU A 121 -7.88 -8.37 -10.23
C LEU A 121 -7.45 -8.60 -11.68
N ALA A 122 -8.32 -8.25 -12.65
CA ALA A 122 -8.00 -8.40 -14.07
C ALA A 122 -6.75 -7.59 -14.46
N LEU A 123 -6.64 -6.35 -13.98
CA LEU A 123 -5.45 -5.51 -14.22
C LEU A 123 -4.17 -6.09 -13.61
N ILE A 124 -4.27 -6.68 -12.41
CA ILE A 124 -3.11 -7.31 -11.74
C ILE A 124 -2.68 -8.55 -12.52
N GLN A 125 -3.61 -9.40 -12.90
CA GLN A 125 -3.32 -10.63 -13.66
C GLN A 125 -2.70 -10.33 -15.04
N GLU A 126 -3.11 -9.24 -15.69
CA GLU A 126 -2.50 -8.77 -16.94
C GLU A 126 -1.04 -8.28 -16.73
N ARG A 127 -0.79 -7.52 -15.65
CA ARG A 127 0.51 -6.86 -15.40
C ARG A 127 1.53 -7.75 -14.69
N ALA A 128 1.07 -8.70 -13.90
CA ALA A 128 1.90 -9.61 -13.11
C ALA A 128 1.28 -11.02 -13.07
N PRO A 129 1.27 -11.74 -14.20
CA PRO A 129 0.66 -13.07 -14.29
C PRO A 129 1.32 -14.10 -13.35
N GLU A 130 2.53 -13.82 -12.88
CA GLU A 130 3.24 -14.67 -11.92
C GLU A 130 2.82 -14.45 -10.46
N LEU A 131 2.07 -13.39 -10.15
CA LEU A 131 1.59 -13.11 -8.79
C LEU A 131 0.40 -14.02 -8.46
N GLU A 132 0.56 -14.87 -7.45
CA GLU A 132 -0.55 -15.65 -6.92
C GLU A 132 -1.54 -14.72 -6.21
N ILE A 133 -2.64 -14.40 -6.90
CA ILE A 133 -3.69 -13.49 -6.41
C ILE A 133 -5.07 -13.98 -6.80
N ASP A 134 -6.04 -13.79 -5.91
CA ASP A 134 -7.43 -14.13 -6.16
C ASP A 134 -8.39 -13.13 -5.48
N GLY A 135 -9.67 -13.21 -5.80
CA GLY A 135 -10.75 -12.37 -5.27
C GLY A 135 -11.76 -11.98 -6.36
N GLU A 136 -12.73 -11.14 -6.06
CA GLU A 136 -12.93 -10.57 -4.72
C GLU A 136 -13.47 -11.67 -3.78
N MET A 137 -13.08 -11.64 -2.51
CA MET A 137 -13.54 -12.61 -1.52
C MET A 137 -13.68 -12.00 -0.12
N HIS A 138 -14.40 -12.67 0.77
CA HIS A 138 -14.44 -12.34 2.18
C HIS A 138 -13.09 -12.64 2.84
N GLY A 139 -12.80 -11.98 3.96
CA GLY A 139 -11.55 -12.13 4.70
C GLY A 139 -11.57 -13.17 5.83
N ASP A 140 -12.63 -13.97 5.95
CA ASP A 140 -12.86 -15.01 6.97
C ASP A 140 -12.41 -16.41 6.54
#